data_73de80a876c1856224c7e8d3f25cf1e6
#
_entry.id   73de80a876c1856224c7e8d3f25cf1e6
#
_cell.length_a   1.000
_cell.length_b   1.000
_cell.length_c   1.000
_cell.angle_alpha   90.00
_cell.angle_beta   90.00
_cell.angle_gamma   90.00
#
_symmetry.space_group_name_H-M   'P 1'
#
loop_
_entity.id
_entity.type
_entity.pdbx_description
1 polymer ?
#
loop_
_entity_poly.entity_id
_entity_poly.type
_entity_poly.pdbx_seq_one_letter_code
_entity_poly.pdbx_strand_id
1 'polypeptide(L)'
;MIKSYSYKLKAIGLHNIYNGTASIIAGHLVGVKNSFIKDALKNYIGVKRRFTHLGKINLANIYDDYAHHPTEIAATLLGAKQIHKNIIVVFQPHRY
;
A
#
# COMPACT_ATOMS: atom_id res chain seq x y z
N MET A 1 -19.09 25.94 2.34
CA MET A 1 -18.23 25.38 3.39
C MET A 1 -17.43 24.21 2.87
N ILE A 2 -16.13 24.21 3.08
CA ILE A 2 -15.25 23.12 2.67
C ILE A 2 -15.17 22.14 3.84
N LYS A 3 -15.48 20.86 3.58
CA LYS A 3 -15.31 19.80 4.56
C LYS A 3 -14.02 19.06 4.28
N SER A 4 -13.26 18.80 5.32
CA SER A 4 -12.02 18.06 5.25
C SER A 4 -12.17 16.73 5.98
N TYR A 5 -11.74 15.65 5.34
CA TYR A 5 -11.75 14.32 5.93
C TYR A 5 -10.34 13.77 5.98
N SER A 6 -10.03 13.10 7.07
CA SER A 6 -8.73 12.47 7.25
C SER A 6 -8.90 10.96 7.35
N TYR A 7 -8.06 10.21 6.63
CA TYR A 7 -8.11 8.75 6.58
C TYR A 7 -6.75 8.17 6.88
N LYS A 8 -6.73 7.04 7.57
CA LYS A 8 -5.52 6.26 7.80
C LYS A 8 -5.53 5.04 6.91
N LEU A 9 -4.44 4.82 6.19
CA LEU A 9 -4.28 3.70 5.29
C LEU A 9 -3.19 2.78 5.83
N LYS A 10 -3.54 1.52 6.09
CA LYS A 10 -2.59 0.54 6.57
C LYS A 10 -1.70 0.00 5.45
N ALA A 11 -2.25 -0.14 4.25
CA ALA A 11 -1.48 -0.58 3.09
C ALA A 11 -0.43 0.46 2.70
N ILE A 12 0.77 -0.01 2.34
CA ILE A 12 1.95 0.83 2.17
C ILE A 12 2.21 1.09 0.68
N GLY A 13 2.81 2.25 0.40
CA GLY A 13 3.23 2.63 -0.94
C GLY A 13 2.35 3.69 -1.57
N LEU A 14 2.94 4.51 -2.45
CA LEU A 14 2.26 5.62 -3.10
C LEU A 14 1.06 5.15 -3.95
N HIS A 15 1.23 4.02 -4.65
CA HIS A 15 0.14 3.46 -5.46
C HIS A 15 -1.06 3.07 -4.60
N ASN A 16 -0.86 2.64 -3.36
CA ASN A 16 -1.96 2.35 -2.44
C ASN A 16 -2.64 3.62 -1.96
N ILE A 17 -1.92 4.72 -1.87
CA ILE A 17 -2.52 6.03 -1.57
C ILE A 17 -3.47 6.44 -2.71
N TYR A 18 -3.03 6.31 -3.96
CA TYR A 18 -3.88 6.59 -5.11
C TYR A 18 -5.08 5.65 -5.18
N ASN A 19 -4.87 4.36 -4.96
CA ASN A 19 -5.93 3.36 -4.97
C ASN A 19 -6.93 3.61 -3.84
N GLY A 20 -6.44 3.93 -2.66
CA GLY A 20 -7.25 4.29 -1.50
C GLY A 20 -8.10 5.53 -1.78
N THR A 21 -7.51 6.55 -2.39
CA THR A 21 -8.22 7.78 -2.75
C THR A 21 -9.36 7.47 -3.73
N ALA A 22 -9.09 6.66 -4.76
CA ALA A 22 -10.12 6.24 -5.72
C ALA A 22 -11.24 5.46 -5.03
N SER A 23 -10.90 4.59 -4.09
CA SER A 23 -11.89 3.81 -3.33
C SER A 23 -12.75 4.71 -2.44
N ILE A 24 -12.16 5.72 -1.81
CA ILE A 24 -12.90 6.71 -1.01
C ILE A 24 -13.92 7.44 -1.88
N ILE A 25 -13.48 7.93 -3.03
CA ILE A 25 -14.35 8.66 -3.95
C ILE A 25 -15.49 7.75 -4.43
N ALA A 26 -15.18 6.53 -4.85
CA ALA A 26 -16.19 5.57 -5.28
C ALA A 26 -17.18 5.27 -4.15
N GLY A 27 -16.69 5.07 -2.93
CA GLY A 27 -17.54 4.82 -1.77
C GLY A 27 -18.52 5.96 -1.50
N HIS A 28 -18.04 7.20 -1.55
CA HIS A 28 -18.90 8.37 -1.37
C HIS A 28 -19.93 8.48 -2.49
N LEU A 29 -19.57 8.20 -3.72
CA LEU A 29 -20.48 8.30 -4.87
C LEU A 29 -21.63 7.30 -4.77
N VAL A 30 -21.40 6.12 -4.20
CA VAL A 30 -22.47 5.12 -4.02
C VAL A 30 -23.13 5.19 -2.65
N GLY A 31 -22.82 6.19 -1.83
CA GLY A 31 -23.51 6.46 -0.59
C GLY A 31 -23.03 5.70 0.64
N VAL A 32 -21.80 5.17 0.62
CA VAL A 32 -21.24 4.51 1.80
C VAL A 32 -20.93 5.56 2.87
N LYS A 33 -21.31 5.28 4.12
CA LYS A 33 -21.02 6.18 5.24
C LYS A 33 -19.51 6.33 5.43
N ASN A 34 -19.07 7.55 5.75
CA ASN A 34 -17.67 7.86 5.94
C ASN A 34 -17.01 7.01 7.03
N SER A 35 -17.73 6.69 8.10
CA SER A 35 -17.21 5.83 9.17
C SER A 35 -16.85 4.44 8.67
N PHE A 36 -17.65 3.86 7.78
CA PHE A 36 -17.36 2.56 7.18
C PHE A 36 -16.14 2.62 6.26
N ILE A 37 -16.01 3.71 5.50
CA ILE A 37 -14.84 3.93 4.62
C ILE A 37 -13.57 4.01 5.47
N LYS A 38 -13.60 4.77 6.55
CA LYS A 38 -12.45 4.92 7.46
C LYS A 38 -12.04 3.58 8.06
N ASP A 39 -12.99 2.80 8.56
CA ASP A 39 -12.71 1.50 9.16
C ASP A 39 -12.15 0.52 8.13
N ALA A 40 -12.71 0.50 6.93
CA ALA A 40 -12.25 -0.38 5.87
C ALA A 40 -10.79 -0.09 5.48
N LEU A 41 -10.44 1.18 5.32
CA LEU A 41 -9.08 1.58 4.97
C LEU A 41 -8.08 1.30 6.09
N LYS A 42 -8.49 1.55 7.33
CA LYS A 42 -7.65 1.32 8.50
C LYS A 42 -7.32 -0.15 8.68
N ASN A 43 -8.24 -1.05 8.32
CA ASN A 43 -8.09 -2.49 8.52
C ASN A 43 -7.64 -3.23 7.27
N TYR A 44 -7.66 -2.60 6.11
CA TYR A 44 -7.25 -3.22 4.86
C TYR A 44 -5.74 -3.40 4.82
N ILE A 45 -5.30 -4.64 4.79
CA ILE A 45 -3.86 -4.98 4.82
C ILE A 45 -3.24 -5.11 3.43
N GLY A 46 -4.04 -4.94 2.38
CA GLY A 46 -3.58 -5.05 1.01
C GLY A 46 -3.89 -6.39 0.37
N VAL A 47 -3.51 -6.52 -0.88
CA VAL A 47 -3.66 -7.76 -1.65
C VAL A 47 -2.41 -8.60 -1.47
N LYS A 48 -2.58 -9.92 -1.41
CA LYS A 48 -1.46 -10.86 -1.33
C LYS A 48 -0.44 -10.58 -2.44
N ARG A 49 0.85 -10.63 -2.10
CA ARG A 49 1.98 -10.27 -2.97
C ARG A 49 1.95 -8.80 -3.42
N ARG A 50 1.37 -7.94 -2.59
CA ARG A 50 1.42 -6.48 -2.77
C ARG A 50 2.01 -5.87 -1.50
N PHE A 51 3.34 -5.84 -1.41
CA PHE A 51 4.09 -5.43 -0.25
C PHE A 51 3.62 -6.15 1.01
N THR A 52 3.42 -7.46 0.90
CA THR A 52 2.94 -8.30 1.99
C THR A 52 4.06 -8.59 2.97
N HIS A 53 3.86 -8.27 4.24
CA HIS A 53 4.82 -8.60 5.29
C HIS A 53 4.74 -10.10 5.60
N LEU A 54 5.81 -10.83 5.29
CA LEU A 54 5.86 -12.28 5.51
C LEU A 54 6.34 -12.65 6.90
N GLY A 55 7.16 -11.81 7.51
CA GLY A 55 7.71 -12.10 8.80
C GLY A 55 9.01 -11.36 9.03
N LYS A 56 9.74 -11.81 10.05
CA LYS A 56 10.98 -11.18 10.48
C LYS A 56 12.04 -12.26 10.71
N ILE A 57 13.22 -12.04 10.15
CA ILE A 57 14.38 -12.89 10.38
C ILE A 57 15.44 -12.03 11.05
N ASN A 58 15.81 -12.38 12.30
CA ASN A 58 16.63 -11.52 13.15
C ASN A 58 15.96 -10.15 13.26
N LEU A 59 16.59 -9.08 12.81
CA LEU A 59 16.04 -7.72 12.83
C LEU A 59 15.50 -7.26 11.47
N ALA A 60 15.52 -8.15 10.49
CA ALA A 60 15.08 -7.80 9.12
C ALA A 60 13.62 -8.19 8.89
N ASN A 61 12.83 -7.24 8.43
CA ASN A 61 11.47 -7.50 7.98
C ASN A 61 11.51 -8.01 6.54
N ILE A 62 10.74 -9.04 6.26
CA ILE A 62 10.68 -9.69 4.95
C ILE A 62 9.34 -9.34 4.31
N TYR A 63 9.39 -8.81 3.09
CA TYR A 63 8.20 -8.46 2.32
C TYR A 63 8.19 -9.17 0.98
N ASP A 64 7.01 -9.48 0.50
CA ASP A 64 6.79 -10.05 -0.82
C ASP A 64 5.97 -9.09 -1.67
N ASP A 65 6.44 -8.81 -2.89
CA ASP A 65 5.76 -7.93 -3.81
C ASP A 65 5.84 -8.49 -5.23
N TYR A 66 4.75 -8.42 -5.96
CA TYR A 66 4.66 -8.93 -7.33
C TYR A 66 5.12 -7.91 -8.38
N ALA A 67 5.62 -6.77 -7.96
CA ALA A 67 6.07 -5.73 -8.89
C ALA A 67 7.09 -6.29 -9.87
N HIS A 68 6.87 -6.08 -11.15
CA HIS A 68 7.75 -6.57 -12.20
C HIS A 68 8.04 -5.51 -13.28
N HIS A 69 7.25 -4.46 -13.35
CA HIS A 69 7.54 -3.30 -14.20
C HIS A 69 8.39 -2.28 -13.45
N PRO A 70 9.30 -1.57 -14.15
CA PRO A 70 10.15 -0.57 -13.49
C PRO A 70 9.37 0.47 -12.68
N THR A 71 8.24 0.92 -13.18
CA THR A 71 7.41 1.90 -12.47
C THR A 71 6.85 1.34 -11.17
N GLU A 72 6.39 0.08 -11.19
CA GLU A 72 5.87 -0.61 -10.01
C GLU A 72 6.96 -0.84 -8.98
N ILE A 73 8.13 -1.30 -9.43
CA ILE A 73 9.28 -1.55 -8.57
C ILE A 73 9.73 -0.26 -7.89
N ALA A 74 9.82 0.84 -8.66
CA ALA A 74 10.20 2.14 -8.12
C ALA A 74 9.21 2.62 -7.06
N ALA A 75 7.91 2.48 -7.32
CA ALA A 75 6.86 2.89 -6.37
C ALA A 75 6.94 2.08 -5.07
N THR A 76 7.13 0.77 -5.17
CA THR A 76 7.27 -0.10 -4.00
C THR A 76 8.51 0.26 -3.18
N LEU A 77 9.63 0.48 -3.82
CA LEU A 77 10.88 0.83 -3.13
C LEU A 77 10.81 2.20 -2.48
N LEU A 78 10.17 3.18 -3.12
CA LEU A 78 9.95 4.49 -2.51
C LEU A 78 9.08 4.39 -1.26
N GLY A 79 8.02 3.59 -1.32
CA GLY A 79 7.18 3.33 -0.17
C GLY A 79 7.94 2.63 0.96
N ALA A 80 8.75 1.63 0.63
CA ALA A 80 9.56 0.92 1.60
C ALA A 80 10.59 1.83 2.28
N LYS A 81 11.18 2.75 1.54
CA LYS A 81 12.15 3.71 2.09
C LYS A 81 11.55 4.68 3.10
N GLN A 82 10.25 4.90 3.03
CA GLN A 82 9.57 5.76 4.00
C GLN A 82 9.49 5.14 5.39
N ILE A 83 9.58 3.82 5.48
CA ILE A 83 9.46 3.10 6.75
C ILE A 83 10.74 2.37 7.16
N HIS A 84 11.63 2.10 6.25
CA HIS A 84 12.88 1.39 6.53
C HIS A 84 14.07 2.13 5.95
N LYS A 85 15.11 2.27 6.77
CA LYS A 85 16.32 3.00 6.38
C LYS A 85 17.17 2.19 5.40
N ASN A 86 17.32 0.91 5.67
CA ASN A 86 18.17 0.01 4.88
C ASN A 86 17.28 -1.01 4.17
N ILE A 87 17.45 -1.15 2.86
CA ILE A 87 16.64 -2.04 2.05
C ILE A 87 17.56 -2.94 1.22
N ILE A 88 17.29 -4.25 1.28
CA ILE A 88 17.91 -5.24 0.42
C ILE A 88 16.81 -5.73 -0.53
N VAL A 89 17.06 -5.65 -1.83
CA VAL A 89 16.10 -6.07 -2.84
C VAL A 89 16.59 -7.37 -3.47
N VAL A 90 15.71 -8.37 -3.46
CA VAL A 90 15.94 -9.60 -4.22
C VAL A 90 14.92 -9.61 -5.34
N PHE A 91 15.38 -9.60 -6.57
CA PHE A 91 14.52 -9.47 -7.74
C PHE A 91 14.79 -10.62 -8.71
N GLN A 92 13.70 -11.27 -9.11
CA GLN A 92 13.75 -12.27 -10.16
C GLN A 92 12.94 -11.76 -11.35
N PRO A 93 13.56 -11.56 -12.51
CA PRO A 93 12.83 -11.11 -13.70
C PRO A 93 11.74 -12.11 -14.07
N HIS A 94 10.55 -11.60 -14.35
CA HIS A 94 9.42 -12.43 -14.75
C HIS A 94 9.59 -12.91 -16.19
N ARG A 95 10.17 -12.04 -17.04
CA ARG A 95 10.50 -12.34 -18.43
C ARG A 95 11.80 -11.65 -18.82
N TYR A 96 12.40 -12.16 -19.85
CA TYR A 96 13.59 -11.57 -20.47
C TYR A 96 13.29 -11.05 -21.86
#